data_439dd26185d9f7da5f128a2f9cbd6d45
#
_entry.id   439dd26185d9f7da5f128a2f9cbd6d45
#
_cell.length_a   1.000
_cell.length_b   1.000
_cell.length_c   1.000
_cell.angle_alpha   90.00
_cell.angle_beta   90.00
_cell.angle_gamma   90.00
#
_symmetry.space_group_name_H-M   'P 1'
#
loop_
_entity.id
_entity.type
_entity.pdbx_description
1 polymer ?
#
loop_
_entity_poly.entity_id
_entity_poly.type
_entity_poly.pdbx_seq_one_letter_code
_entity_poly.pdbx_strand_id
1 'polypeptide(L)'
;CISRQLWWGHRIPAYYCDDCGEIVVDSEMPKVCPKCGGTHFTQDPDTLDTWFSSALWPFSTLGWPEKTEDLDYFYPTDVLVTGYDIIFFWVIRMVFSGYEQTGKCPFHHVLIHGLVRDSLGRKMSKSLGNGIDPLEIIDQYGADALRFTLVTGNAPGNDMRFYMERVEASRNFANKIWNASRFIMMNIEKAEVPADMKTEELTAADKWIL
;
A
#
# COMPACT_ATOMS: atom_id res chain seq x y z
N CYS A 1 10.14 -0.15 20.26
CA CYS A 1 9.16 0.32 21.25
C CYS A 1 7.75 0.00 20.76
N ILE A 2 6.98 -0.73 21.55
CA ILE A 2 5.62 -1.19 21.22
C ILE A 2 4.52 -0.35 21.90
N SER A 3 4.89 0.43 22.91
CA SER A 3 3.95 1.24 23.69
C SER A 3 3.93 2.71 23.27
N ARG A 4 2.78 3.34 23.43
CA ARG A 4 2.54 4.77 23.24
C ARG A 4 1.68 5.31 24.39
N GLN A 5 1.96 6.53 24.79
CA GLN A 5 1.22 7.27 25.81
C GLN A 5 0.11 8.09 25.13
N LEU A 6 -0.88 7.41 24.57
CA LEU A 6 -1.96 8.01 23.82
C LEU A 6 -3.29 7.88 24.58
N TRP A 7 -4.13 8.87 24.42
CA TRP A 7 -5.50 8.83 24.94
C TRP A 7 -6.36 7.77 24.25
N TRP A 8 -6.12 7.53 22.94
CA TRP A 8 -6.87 6.58 22.12
C TRP A 8 -5.95 5.51 21.55
N GLY A 9 -6.36 4.26 21.64
CA GLY A 9 -5.65 3.11 21.10
C GLY A 9 -6.02 1.81 21.80
N HIS A 10 -5.36 0.72 21.39
CA HIS A 10 -5.48 -0.57 22.05
C HIS A 10 -4.64 -0.58 23.33
N ARG A 11 -5.29 -0.57 24.47
CA ARG A 11 -4.61 -0.62 25.76
C ARG A 11 -3.82 -1.92 25.91
N ILE A 12 -2.60 -1.82 26.42
CA ILE A 12 -1.74 -2.99 26.61
C ILE A 12 -2.40 -3.97 27.60
N PRO A 13 -2.59 -5.24 27.22
CA PRO A 13 -3.25 -6.24 28.07
C PRO A 13 -2.28 -6.86 29.08
N ALA A 14 -1.53 -6.02 29.79
CA ALA A 14 -0.61 -6.39 30.86
C ALA A 14 -1.12 -5.86 32.19
N TYR A 15 -1.08 -6.70 33.22
CA TYR A 15 -1.58 -6.40 34.55
C TYR A 15 -0.49 -6.66 35.55
N TYR A 16 -0.19 -5.66 36.35
CA TYR A 16 0.82 -5.73 37.41
C TYR A 16 0.14 -6.08 38.73
N CYS A 17 0.60 -7.15 39.36
CA CYS A 17 0.12 -7.49 40.70
C CYS A 17 0.65 -6.48 41.70
N ASP A 18 -0.23 -5.78 42.40
CA ASP A 18 0.12 -4.73 43.36
C ASP A 18 0.83 -5.30 44.61
N ASP A 19 0.63 -6.59 44.90
CA ASP A 19 1.20 -7.24 46.07
C ASP A 19 2.63 -7.77 45.85
N CYS A 20 2.99 -8.22 44.64
CA CYS A 20 4.30 -8.85 44.39
C CYS A 20 5.01 -8.39 43.11
N GLY A 21 4.40 -7.51 42.34
CA GLY A 21 4.97 -6.98 41.11
C GLY A 21 5.02 -7.95 39.92
N GLU A 22 4.36 -9.13 40.03
CA GLU A 22 4.27 -10.08 38.92
C GLU A 22 3.46 -9.49 37.75
N ILE A 23 3.90 -9.75 36.53
CA ILE A 23 3.23 -9.28 35.31
C ILE A 23 2.40 -10.43 34.74
N VAL A 24 1.11 -10.22 34.58
CA VAL A 24 0.21 -11.16 33.94
C VAL A 24 -0.29 -10.54 32.64
N VAL A 25 -0.17 -11.26 31.53
CA VAL A 25 -0.69 -10.84 30.22
C VAL A 25 -1.92 -11.70 29.92
N ASP A 26 -3.08 -11.04 29.82
CA ASP A 26 -4.35 -11.70 29.57
C ASP A 26 -5.30 -10.74 28.83
N SER A 27 -6.31 -11.29 28.16
CA SER A 27 -7.38 -10.52 27.50
C SER A 27 -8.26 -9.77 28.50
N GLU A 28 -8.40 -10.31 29.72
CA GLU A 28 -9.17 -9.74 30.80
C GLU A 28 -8.30 -9.59 32.07
N MET A 29 -8.75 -8.73 32.99
CA MET A 29 -8.05 -8.55 34.26
C MET A 29 -8.06 -9.87 35.08
N PRO A 30 -6.90 -10.39 35.43
CA PRO A 30 -6.81 -11.65 36.18
C PRO A 30 -7.46 -11.50 37.57
N LYS A 31 -8.11 -12.56 38.03
CA LYS A 31 -8.75 -12.58 39.34
C LYS A 31 -7.80 -12.88 40.48
N VAL A 32 -6.77 -13.66 40.20
CA VAL A 32 -5.77 -14.12 41.19
C VAL A 32 -4.40 -14.14 40.60
N CYS A 33 -3.43 -13.62 41.29
CA CYS A 33 -2.02 -13.66 40.89
C CYS A 33 -1.49 -15.11 40.93
N PRO A 34 -0.92 -15.64 39.84
CA PRO A 34 -0.40 -16.99 39.79
C PRO A 34 0.81 -17.20 40.72
N LYS A 35 1.48 -16.12 41.14
CA LYS A 35 2.68 -16.19 41.96
C LYS A 35 2.40 -16.06 43.44
N CYS A 36 1.60 -15.10 43.85
CA CYS A 36 1.40 -14.80 45.29
C CYS A 36 -0.04 -15.04 45.77
N GLY A 37 -1.01 -15.29 44.88
CA GLY A 37 -2.40 -15.43 45.23
C GLY A 37 -3.13 -14.10 45.48
N GLY A 38 -2.47 -12.93 45.30
CA GLY A 38 -3.07 -11.61 45.46
C GLY A 38 -4.18 -11.35 44.43
N THR A 39 -5.08 -10.44 44.74
CA THR A 39 -6.24 -10.13 43.89
C THR A 39 -6.27 -8.70 43.38
N HIS A 40 -5.27 -7.91 43.72
CA HIS A 40 -5.16 -6.52 43.32
C HIS A 40 -4.22 -6.38 42.14
N PHE A 41 -4.70 -5.75 41.06
CA PHE A 41 -3.94 -5.55 39.84
C PHE A 41 -4.14 -4.14 39.29
N THR A 42 -3.04 -3.58 38.79
CA THR A 42 -3.03 -2.36 38.01
C THR A 42 -2.74 -2.68 36.55
N GLN A 43 -3.63 -2.32 35.64
CA GLN A 43 -3.38 -2.49 34.20
C GLN A 43 -2.39 -1.46 33.69
N ASP A 44 -1.53 -1.86 32.75
CA ASP A 44 -0.62 -0.96 32.03
C ASP A 44 -1.39 0.24 31.45
N PRO A 45 -0.96 1.50 31.73
CA PRO A 45 -1.66 2.70 31.27
C PRO A 45 -1.43 2.99 29.78
N ASP A 46 -0.40 2.41 29.16
CA ASP A 46 -0.02 2.68 27.78
C ASP A 46 -0.91 1.95 26.77
N THR A 47 -0.87 2.41 25.54
CA THR A 47 -1.52 1.77 24.41
C THR A 47 -0.49 1.14 23.48
N LEU A 48 -0.88 0.13 22.73
CA LEU A 48 -0.06 -0.43 21.65
C LEU A 48 0.07 0.58 20.52
N ASP A 49 1.28 0.67 19.95
CA ASP A 49 1.53 1.43 18.74
C ASP A 49 0.66 0.93 17.57
N THR A 50 0.22 1.84 16.72
CA THR A 50 -0.64 1.52 15.56
C THR A 50 -0.02 0.48 14.63
N TRP A 51 1.32 0.45 14.52
CA TRP A 51 2.03 -0.54 13.72
C TRP A 51 1.90 -1.96 14.24
N PHE A 52 1.48 -2.14 15.47
CA PHE A 52 1.29 -3.45 16.08
C PHE A 52 0.08 -4.17 15.50
N SER A 53 -1.06 -3.50 15.44
CA SER A 53 -2.27 -4.03 14.80
C SER A 53 -2.15 -4.05 13.27
N SER A 54 -1.47 -3.05 12.67
CA SER A 54 -1.20 -3.02 11.23
C SER A 54 -0.39 -4.23 10.73
N ALA A 55 0.40 -4.85 11.61
CA ALA A 55 1.15 -6.07 11.29
C ALA A 55 0.26 -7.31 11.07
N LEU A 56 -0.96 -7.28 11.54
CA LEU A 56 -1.93 -8.38 11.40
C LEU A 56 -2.65 -8.36 10.04
N TRP A 57 -2.53 -7.27 9.29
CA TRP A 57 -3.32 -7.01 8.08
C TRP A 57 -3.37 -8.16 7.07
N PRO A 58 -2.26 -8.86 6.72
CA PRO A 58 -2.28 -9.90 5.69
C PRO A 58 -3.21 -11.07 5.98
N PHE A 59 -3.52 -11.33 7.24
CA PHE A 59 -4.35 -12.46 7.66
C PHE A 59 -5.61 -12.04 8.46
N SER A 60 -5.56 -10.94 9.19
CA SER A 60 -6.73 -10.48 9.97
C SER A 60 -7.89 -10.04 9.08
N THR A 61 -7.61 -9.44 7.91
CA THR A 61 -8.64 -9.05 6.94
C THR A 61 -9.31 -10.24 6.24
N LEU A 62 -8.70 -11.41 6.32
CA LEU A 62 -9.20 -12.67 5.76
C LEU A 62 -9.92 -13.54 6.79
N GLY A 63 -10.18 -12.98 7.97
CA GLY A 63 -10.98 -13.61 9.03
C GLY A 63 -10.19 -14.28 10.14
N TRP A 64 -8.83 -14.26 10.13
CA TRP A 64 -8.04 -14.76 11.25
C TRP A 64 -8.50 -14.10 12.58
N PRO A 65 -8.61 -14.81 13.70
CA PRO A 65 -8.09 -16.17 13.98
C PRO A 65 -8.97 -17.33 13.51
N GLU A 66 -10.16 -17.06 12.95
CA GLU A 66 -11.02 -18.11 12.43
C GLU A 66 -10.42 -18.73 11.14
N LYS A 67 -10.75 -20.02 10.92
CA LYS A 67 -10.41 -20.68 9.66
C LYS A 67 -11.50 -20.38 8.65
N THR A 68 -11.22 -19.48 7.72
CA THR A 68 -12.15 -19.10 6.65
C THR A 68 -11.67 -19.60 5.30
N GLU A 69 -12.58 -19.73 4.33
CA GLU A 69 -12.25 -20.08 2.94
C GLU A 69 -11.34 -19.01 2.31
N ASP A 70 -11.56 -17.72 2.63
CA ASP A 70 -10.73 -16.62 2.15
C ASP A 70 -9.30 -16.69 2.69
N LEU A 71 -9.13 -17.04 3.97
CA LEU A 71 -7.81 -17.21 4.55
C LEU A 71 -7.07 -18.39 3.93
N ASP A 72 -7.74 -19.50 3.68
CA ASP A 72 -7.13 -20.68 3.06
C ASP A 72 -6.76 -20.42 1.59
N TYR A 73 -7.52 -19.58 0.87
CA TYR A 73 -7.30 -19.30 -0.54
C TYR A 73 -6.30 -18.14 -0.79
N PHE A 74 -6.42 -17.03 -0.06
CA PHE A 74 -5.67 -15.82 -0.33
C PHE A 74 -4.39 -15.66 0.51
N TYR A 75 -4.20 -16.47 1.56
CA TYR A 75 -3.03 -16.39 2.40
C TYR A 75 -2.11 -17.61 2.23
N PRO A 76 -0.79 -17.46 2.00
CA PRO A 76 -0.04 -16.21 1.80
C PRO A 76 -0.42 -15.46 0.52
N THR A 77 -0.27 -14.12 0.54
CA THR A 77 -0.52 -13.30 -0.66
C THR A 77 0.67 -13.34 -1.62
N ASP A 78 0.46 -12.98 -2.89
CA ASP A 78 1.54 -13.01 -3.88
C ASP A 78 2.46 -11.80 -3.78
N VAL A 79 1.90 -10.59 -3.78
CA VAL A 79 2.68 -9.35 -3.86
C VAL A 79 2.20 -8.33 -2.84
N LEU A 80 3.13 -7.85 -2.00
CA LEU A 80 2.96 -6.64 -1.20
C LEU A 80 3.60 -5.45 -1.91
N VAL A 81 2.88 -4.35 -2.04
CA VAL A 81 3.40 -3.08 -2.60
C VAL A 81 3.49 -2.05 -1.49
N THR A 82 4.66 -1.45 -1.30
CA THR A 82 4.89 -0.50 -0.20
C THR A 82 5.98 0.53 -0.53
N GLY A 83 5.95 1.67 0.15
CA GLY A 83 7.07 2.61 0.17
C GLY A 83 8.25 2.08 1.00
N TYR A 84 9.45 2.52 0.66
CA TYR A 84 10.66 2.11 1.40
C TYR A 84 10.69 2.63 2.85
N ASP A 85 9.98 3.70 3.14
CA ASP A 85 10.00 4.39 4.43
C ASP A 85 9.32 3.61 5.56
N ILE A 86 8.49 2.61 5.23
CA ILE A 86 7.80 1.79 6.21
C ILE A 86 8.19 0.30 6.19
N ILE A 87 9.35 -0.04 5.60
CA ILE A 87 9.87 -1.41 5.62
C ILE A 87 9.99 -1.93 7.06
N PHE A 88 10.62 -1.15 7.96
CA PHE A 88 10.83 -1.57 9.36
C PHE A 88 9.57 -1.45 10.21
N PHE A 89 8.70 -0.49 9.91
CA PHE A 89 7.50 -0.28 10.71
C PHE A 89 6.38 -1.23 10.34
N TRP A 90 6.29 -1.61 9.07
CA TRP A 90 5.16 -2.40 8.58
C TRP A 90 5.58 -3.75 7.99
N VAL A 91 6.45 -3.79 6.99
CA VAL A 91 6.79 -5.01 6.27
C VAL A 91 7.37 -6.08 7.20
N ILE A 92 8.44 -5.73 7.94
CA ILE A 92 9.09 -6.69 8.82
C ILE A 92 8.18 -7.14 9.97
N ARG A 93 7.28 -6.26 10.44
CA ARG A 93 6.31 -6.61 11.47
C ARG A 93 5.27 -7.60 10.94
N MET A 94 4.78 -7.43 9.72
CA MET A 94 3.92 -8.42 9.06
C MET A 94 4.61 -9.78 8.91
N VAL A 95 5.90 -9.78 8.58
CA VAL A 95 6.67 -11.03 8.43
C VAL A 95 6.75 -11.80 9.75
N PHE A 96 7.21 -11.17 10.83
CA PHE A 96 7.33 -11.91 12.09
C PHE A 96 5.96 -12.25 12.70
N SER A 97 4.95 -11.38 12.57
CA SER A 97 3.59 -11.69 13.02
C SER A 97 2.97 -12.83 12.21
N GLY A 98 3.20 -12.85 10.90
CA GLY A 98 2.76 -13.94 10.04
C GLY A 98 3.35 -15.27 10.44
N TYR A 99 4.65 -15.33 10.65
CA TYR A 99 5.30 -16.58 11.13
C TYR A 99 4.83 -16.99 12.52
N GLU A 100 4.70 -16.05 13.46
CA GLU A 100 4.27 -16.34 14.82
C GLU A 100 2.84 -16.87 14.87
N GLN A 101 1.92 -16.25 14.11
CA GLN A 101 0.49 -16.56 14.19
C GLN A 101 0.04 -17.67 13.26
N THR A 102 0.70 -17.84 12.11
CA THR A 102 0.24 -18.77 11.06
C THR A 102 1.31 -19.82 10.66
N GLY A 103 2.56 -19.64 11.09
CA GLY A 103 3.68 -20.48 10.69
C GLY A 103 4.14 -20.28 9.24
N LYS A 104 3.61 -19.26 8.52
CA LYS A 104 3.89 -19.02 7.11
C LYS A 104 4.33 -17.58 6.86
N CYS A 105 5.16 -17.38 5.84
CA CYS A 105 5.48 -16.04 5.33
C CYS A 105 4.21 -15.40 4.74
N PRO A 106 3.89 -14.13 5.07
CA PRO A 106 2.63 -13.52 4.65
C PRO A 106 2.53 -13.18 3.15
N PHE A 107 3.66 -13.10 2.43
CA PHE A 107 3.69 -12.78 0.99
C PHE A 107 4.97 -13.30 0.33
N HIS A 108 4.90 -13.53 -0.99
CA HIS A 108 6.02 -14.06 -1.77
C HIS A 108 6.96 -12.96 -2.28
N HIS A 109 6.41 -11.82 -2.68
CA HIS A 109 7.16 -10.71 -3.24
C HIS A 109 6.83 -9.39 -2.53
N VAL A 110 7.83 -8.51 -2.42
CA VAL A 110 7.64 -7.14 -1.94
C VAL A 110 8.14 -6.18 -3.00
N LEU A 111 7.22 -5.43 -3.62
CA LEU A 111 7.56 -4.34 -4.53
C LEU A 111 7.71 -3.06 -3.71
N ILE A 112 8.93 -2.55 -3.65
CA ILE A 112 9.27 -1.35 -2.90
C ILE A 112 9.38 -0.17 -3.87
N HIS A 113 8.50 0.83 -3.71
CA HIS A 113 8.49 2.05 -4.50
C HIS A 113 9.04 3.24 -3.72
N GLY A 114 9.48 4.27 -4.46
CA GLY A 114 9.87 5.56 -3.90
C GLY A 114 8.66 6.40 -3.47
N LEU A 115 8.93 7.55 -2.87
CA LEU A 115 7.91 8.49 -2.43
C LEU A 115 7.67 9.58 -3.49
N VAL A 116 6.42 10.07 -3.54
CA VAL A 116 6.09 11.29 -4.29
C VAL A 116 6.43 12.49 -3.41
N ARG A 117 7.28 13.36 -3.93
CA ARG A 117 7.75 14.59 -3.27
C ARG A 117 7.23 15.82 -3.99
N ASP A 118 7.21 16.95 -3.31
CA ASP A 118 6.88 18.23 -3.96
C ASP A 118 7.93 18.62 -5.02
N SER A 119 7.68 19.69 -5.75
CA SER A 119 8.58 20.18 -6.81
C SER A 119 9.99 20.55 -6.32
N LEU A 120 10.13 20.87 -5.04
CA LEU A 120 11.40 21.17 -4.39
C LEU A 120 12.10 19.90 -3.85
N GLY A 121 11.47 18.72 -3.96
CA GLY A 121 12.00 17.46 -3.47
C GLY A 121 11.77 17.21 -1.98
N ARG A 122 10.92 17.99 -1.31
CA ARG A 122 10.58 17.79 0.10
C ARG A 122 9.48 16.75 0.24
N LYS A 123 9.52 15.98 1.33
CA LYS A 123 8.43 15.05 1.67
C LYS A 123 7.14 15.83 1.90
N MET A 124 6.06 15.40 1.25
CA MET A 124 4.74 16.01 1.46
C MET A 124 4.24 15.69 2.87
N SER A 125 3.74 16.70 3.57
CA SER A 125 3.16 16.53 4.90
C SER A 125 2.06 17.54 5.15
N LYS A 126 1.10 17.19 6.02
CA LYS A 126 0.03 18.09 6.44
C LYS A 126 0.57 19.35 7.15
N SER A 127 1.64 19.20 7.93
CA SER A 127 2.25 20.29 8.69
C SER A 127 2.97 21.32 7.81
N LEU A 128 3.49 20.90 6.64
CA LEU A 128 4.12 21.79 5.67
C LEU A 128 3.13 22.40 4.68
N GLY A 129 1.89 21.90 4.63
CA GLY A 129 0.89 22.37 3.68
C GLY A 129 1.27 22.18 2.21
N ASN A 130 2.23 21.30 1.90
CA ASN A 130 2.73 21.04 0.56
C ASN A 130 2.15 19.76 -0.06
N GLY A 131 1.10 19.20 0.56
CA GLY A 131 0.36 18.08 0.02
C GLY A 131 -0.47 18.51 -1.20
N ILE A 132 -0.55 17.62 -2.18
CA ILE A 132 -1.36 17.80 -3.38
C ILE A 132 -2.56 16.87 -3.25
N ASP A 133 -3.77 17.42 -3.35
CA ASP A 133 -4.99 16.61 -3.36
C ASP A 133 -5.15 15.96 -4.74
N PRO A 134 -5.13 14.62 -4.82
CA PRO A 134 -5.32 13.93 -6.09
C PRO A 134 -6.69 14.19 -6.73
N LEU A 135 -7.73 14.48 -5.95
CA LEU A 135 -9.07 14.77 -6.49
C LEU A 135 -9.10 16.10 -7.23
N GLU A 136 -8.43 17.14 -6.71
CA GLU A 136 -8.30 18.42 -7.41
C GLU A 136 -7.57 18.26 -8.76
N ILE A 137 -6.54 17.41 -8.80
CA ILE A 137 -5.83 17.10 -10.04
C ILE A 137 -6.73 16.35 -11.03
N ILE A 138 -7.51 15.40 -10.55
CA ILE A 138 -8.46 14.64 -11.38
C ILE A 138 -9.52 15.55 -11.97
N ASP A 139 -10.05 16.48 -11.19
CA ASP A 139 -11.06 17.43 -11.65
C ASP A 139 -10.51 18.36 -12.75
N GLN A 140 -9.25 18.77 -12.66
CA GLN A 140 -8.63 19.69 -13.63
C GLN A 140 -8.07 18.99 -14.88
N TYR A 141 -7.49 17.82 -14.74
CA TYR A 141 -6.71 17.16 -15.80
C TYR A 141 -7.23 15.78 -16.20
N GLY A 142 -8.12 15.20 -15.42
CA GLY A 142 -8.63 13.84 -15.60
C GLY A 142 -7.79 12.77 -14.87
N ALA A 143 -8.45 11.68 -14.51
CA ALA A 143 -7.84 10.58 -13.76
C ALA A 143 -6.70 9.91 -14.54
N ASP A 144 -6.83 9.75 -15.84
CA ASP A 144 -5.82 9.11 -16.69
C ASP A 144 -4.51 9.93 -16.73
N ALA A 145 -4.61 11.26 -16.76
CA ALA A 145 -3.44 12.13 -16.73
C ALA A 145 -2.64 11.97 -15.44
N LEU A 146 -3.32 11.95 -14.28
CA LEU A 146 -2.68 11.72 -13.00
C LEU A 146 -2.05 10.33 -12.91
N ARG A 147 -2.81 9.29 -13.25
CA ARG A 147 -2.34 7.89 -13.21
C ARG A 147 -1.13 7.67 -14.12
N PHE A 148 -1.20 8.18 -15.35
CA PHE A 148 -0.09 8.07 -16.29
C PHE A 148 1.15 8.82 -15.82
N THR A 149 1.00 10.01 -15.23
CA THR A 149 2.11 10.75 -14.64
C THR A 149 2.79 9.95 -13.53
N LEU A 150 2.02 9.35 -12.64
CA LEU A 150 2.56 8.57 -11.53
C LEU A 150 3.26 7.30 -11.99
N VAL A 151 2.71 6.60 -12.98
CA VAL A 151 3.29 5.35 -13.49
C VAL A 151 4.56 5.59 -14.29
N THR A 152 4.58 6.61 -15.17
CA THR A 152 5.72 6.88 -16.06
C THR A 152 6.85 7.65 -15.37
N GLY A 153 6.59 8.28 -14.26
CA GLY A 153 7.55 9.09 -13.52
C GLY A 153 8.46 8.32 -12.56
N ASN A 154 8.19 7.03 -12.35
CA ASN A 154 8.84 6.23 -11.31
C ASN A 154 9.86 5.24 -11.87
N ALA A 155 11.03 5.18 -11.19
CA ALA A 155 11.90 4.01 -11.23
C ALA A 155 11.81 3.31 -9.86
N PRO A 156 11.84 1.97 -9.80
CA PRO A 156 11.77 1.23 -8.54
C PRO A 156 12.77 1.75 -7.50
N GLY A 157 12.32 2.00 -6.28
CA GLY A 157 13.14 2.47 -5.17
C GLY A 157 13.55 3.95 -5.19
N ASN A 158 13.22 4.70 -6.24
CA ASN A 158 13.56 6.12 -6.34
C ASN A 158 12.36 7.03 -6.09
N ASP A 159 12.61 8.16 -5.41
CA ASP A 159 11.60 9.19 -5.20
C ASP A 159 11.30 9.94 -6.49
N MET A 160 10.05 10.35 -6.65
CA MET A 160 9.58 11.16 -7.76
C MET A 160 9.21 12.56 -7.29
N ARG A 161 9.72 13.59 -7.99
CA ARG A 161 9.22 14.95 -7.81
C ARG A 161 7.97 15.17 -8.66
N PHE A 162 6.92 15.67 -8.03
CA PHE A 162 5.66 15.95 -8.70
C PHE A 162 5.67 17.37 -9.28
N TYR A 163 5.37 17.46 -10.56
CA TYR A 163 5.27 18.72 -11.30
C TYR A 163 3.95 18.77 -12.07
N MET A 164 3.24 19.88 -11.99
CA MET A 164 1.97 20.08 -12.72
C MET A 164 2.15 20.01 -14.24
N GLU A 165 3.27 20.47 -14.74
CA GLU A 165 3.62 20.42 -16.17
C GLU A 165 3.68 18.97 -16.70
N ARG A 166 4.08 18.01 -15.85
CA ARG A 166 4.05 16.59 -16.20
C ARG A 166 2.62 16.06 -16.32
N VAL A 167 1.71 16.49 -15.45
CA VAL A 167 0.31 16.11 -15.50
C VAL A 167 -0.33 16.64 -16.78
N GLU A 168 -0.05 17.89 -17.13
CA GLU A 168 -0.50 18.49 -18.36
C GLU A 168 0.04 17.78 -19.61
N ALA A 169 1.32 17.44 -19.61
CA ALA A 169 1.93 16.65 -20.68
C ALA A 169 1.29 15.27 -20.82
N SER A 170 0.98 14.61 -19.69
CA SER A 170 0.29 13.33 -19.65
C SER A 170 -1.13 13.40 -20.21
N ARG A 171 -1.88 14.46 -19.87
CA ARG A 171 -3.20 14.74 -20.46
C ARG A 171 -3.10 14.91 -21.97
N ASN A 172 -2.15 15.68 -22.41
CA ASN A 172 -1.96 15.93 -23.84
C ASN A 172 -1.55 14.65 -24.59
N PHE A 173 -0.76 13.79 -23.96
CA PHE A 173 -0.42 12.48 -24.51
C PHE A 173 -1.64 11.55 -24.59
N ALA A 174 -2.47 11.47 -23.56
CA ALA A 174 -3.71 10.71 -23.58
C ALA A 174 -4.66 11.20 -24.69
N ASN A 175 -4.80 12.52 -24.85
CA ASN A 175 -5.59 13.12 -25.92
C ASN A 175 -5.00 12.81 -27.32
N LYS A 176 -3.67 12.74 -27.45
CA LYS A 176 -3.02 12.34 -28.71
C LYS A 176 -3.41 10.90 -29.08
N ILE A 177 -3.34 9.98 -28.15
CA ILE A 177 -3.75 8.57 -28.37
C ILE A 177 -5.23 8.53 -28.78
N TRP A 178 -6.10 9.19 -28.01
CA TRP A 178 -7.52 9.25 -28.30
C TRP A 178 -7.83 9.77 -29.71
N ASN A 179 -7.20 10.90 -30.10
CA ASN A 179 -7.43 11.49 -31.42
C ASN A 179 -6.87 10.62 -32.55
N ALA A 180 -5.71 9.99 -32.34
CA ALA A 180 -5.17 9.05 -33.33
C ALA A 180 -6.09 7.82 -33.50
N SER A 181 -6.56 7.24 -32.40
CA SER A 181 -7.50 6.12 -32.44
C SER A 181 -8.82 6.51 -33.11
N ARG A 182 -9.36 7.68 -32.78
CA ARG A 182 -10.58 8.21 -33.41
C ARG A 182 -10.38 8.42 -34.91
N PHE A 183 -9.26 8.95 -35.34
CA PHE A 183 -8.92 9.09 -36.75
C PHE A 183 -8.90 7.74 -37.47
N ILE A 184 -8.25 6.74 -36.88
CA ILE A 184 -8.22 5.38 -37.43
C ILE A 184 -9.64 4.83 -37.54
N MET A 185 -10.45 4.89 -36.48
CA MET A 185 -11.82 4.37 -36.48
C MET A 185 -12.69 5.02 -37.54
N MET A 186 -12.57 6.35 -37.73
CA MET A 186 -13.32 7.07 -38.77
C MET A 186 -12.96 6.68 -40.20
N ASN A 187 -11.76 6.14 -40.40
CA ASN A 187 -11.25 5.78 -41.72
C ASN A 187 -11.32 4.27 -42.00
N ILE A 188 -11.27 3.43 -40.95
CA ILE A 188 -11.27 1.97 -41.11
C ILE A 188 -12.62 1.46 -41.72
N GLU A 189 -13.72 2.13 -41.43
CA GLU A 189 -15.03 1.81 -41.99
C GLU A 189 -15.11 2.05 -43.51
N LYS A 190 -14.20 2.91 -44.03
CA LYS A 190 -14.14 3.28 -45.45
C LYS A 190 -12.98 2.60 -46.18
N ALA A 191 -12.10 1.93 -45.44
CA ALA A 191 -10.95 1.27 -46.01
C ALA A 191 -11.27 -0.21 -46.27
N GLU A 192 -11.01 -0.68 -47.46
CA GLU A 192 -10.94 -2.11 -47.71
C GLU A 192 -9.64 -2.63 -47.11
N VAL A 193 -9.73 -3.12 -45.86
CA VAL A 193 -8.56 -3.70 -45.16
C VAL A 193 -8.41 -5.14 -45.68
N PRO A 194 -7.29 -5.50 -46.35
CA PRO A 194 -7.07 -6.87 -46.79
C PRO A 194 -7.06 -7.83 -45.59
N ALA A 195 -7.73 -8.98 -45.73
CA ALA A 195 -7.74 -9.99 -44.67
C ALA A 195 -6.34 -10.55 -44.38
N ASP A 196 -5.47 -10.57 -45.38
CA ASP A 196 -4.08 -11.01 -45.28
C ASP A 196 -3.13 -9.88 -45.71
N MET A 197 -2.36 -9.39 -44.75
CA MET A 197 -1.34 -8.38 -45.00
C MET A 197 -0.07 -9.06 -45.52
N LYS A 198 0.22 -8.89 -46.84
CA LYS A 198 1.42 -9.45 -47.43
C LYS A 198 2.63 -8.58 -47.02
N THR A 199 3.49 -9.13 -46.16
CA THR A 199 4.68 -8.46 -45.67
C THR A 199 5.66 -7.98 -46.79
N GLU A 200 5.57 -8.57 -47.96
CA GLU A 200 6.38 -8.22 -49.15
C GLU A 200 5.99 -6.86 -49.74
N GLU A 201 4.73 -6.48 -49.63
CA GLU A 201 4.17 -5.23 -50.14
C GLU A 201 4.32 -4.04 -49.19
N LEU A 202 4.84 -4.27 -47.99
CA LEU A 202 4.99 -3.24 -46.95
C LEU A 202 6.20 -2.32 -47.25
N THR A 203 6.03 -1.04 -46.99
CA THR A 203 7.14 -0.07 -47.06
C THR A 203 8.13 -0.34 -45.92
N ALA A 204 9.32 0.29 -46.03
CA ALA A 204 10.32 0.19 -44.95
C ALA A 204 9.80 0.72 -43.62
N ALA A 205 8.95 1.75 -43.63
CA ALA A 205 8.32 2.30 -42.43
C ALA A 205 7.32 1.32 -41.82
N ASP A 206 6.51 0.67 -42.64
CA ASP A 206 5.52 -0.34 -42.16
C ASP A 206 6.24 -1.54 -41.53
N LYS A 207 7.33 -2.01 -42.17
CA LYS A 207 8.18 -3.11 -41.65
C LYS A 207 8.89 -2.76 -40.34
N TRP A 208 9.17 -1.47 -40.11
CA TRP A 208 9.80 -1.02 -38.88
C TRP A 208 8.82 -0.98 -37.71
N ILE A 209 7.52 -0.66 -37.95
CA ILE A 209 6.54 -0.48 -36.87
C ILE A 209 5.89 -1.81 -36.45
N LEU A 210 5.91 -2.82 -37.34
CA LEU A 210 5.41 -4.19 -37.06
C LEU A 210 6.50 -5.03 -36.39
#